data_5b9c329f764609fefa7d9239debb9fe8
#
_entry.id   5b9c329f764609fefa7d9239debb9fe8
#
_cell.length_a   1.000
_cell.length_b   1.000
_cell.length_c   1.000
_cell.angle_alpha   90.00
_cell.angle_beta   90.00
_cell.angle_gamma   90.00
#
_symmetry.space_group_name_H-M   'P 1'
#
loop_
_entity.id
_entity.type
_entity.pdbx_description
1 polymer ?
#
loop_
_entity_poly.entity_id
_entity_poly.type
_entity_poly.pdbx_seq_one_letter_code
_entity_poly.pdbx_strand_id
1 'polypeptide(L)'
;MFAPTHDPTDSPECRWRAVFGYRRRCMSEPSAPVDPRDVPIRPAATVMLVRDAADGERGIEVFMMRRTTRAAFGAGMYVFPGGRVDGVDGADEISPYCRGLDDATASAKLGIDHGGLAYWVAAVRECFEEAGVLLASTRHGGPLTLRNEDRHEVHDSSLSLVELCRRDDLVLDLSTTHYVDHWITPVGEQRRFDTRFFLTEMPDDQEPLHDDKETVDSLWVRPGTALDMQAAGELTMMPPTMANLRFLLPHETADAALAAGAAVDRPACTLPKLLRDESGRIVGVSMPGDPGYDDLD
;
A
#
# COMPACT_ATOMS: atom_id res chain seq x y z
N MET A 1 -64.32 40.37 12.88
CA MET A 1 -64.04 38.99 13.36
C MET A 1 -62.77 38.52 12.70
N PHE A 2 -61.61 38.81 13.31
CA PHE A 2 -60.29 38.44 12.78
C PHE A 2 -59.81 37.16 13.49
N ALA A 3 -59.50 36.16 12.69
CA ALA A 3 -58.88 34.91 13.21
C ALA A 3 -57.37 35.15 13.51
N PRO A 4 -56.83 34.59 14.61
CA PRO A 4 -55.40 34.73 14.91
C PRO A 4 -54.57 33.85 13.96
N THR A 5 -53.55 34.44 13.36
CA THR A 5 -52.53 33.76 12.59
C THR A 5 -51.60 33.00 13.55
N HIS A 6 -51.53 31.70 13.40
CA HIS A 6 -50.64 30.83 14.17
C HIS A 6 -49.21 31.02 13.60
N ASP A 7 -48.29 31.49 14.46
CA ASP A 7 -46.85 31.55 14.18
C ASP A 7 -46.25 30.14 14.35
N PRO A 8 -45.61 29.54 13.32
CA PRO A 8 -45.06 28.19 13.40
C PRO A 8 -43.82 28.08 14.29
N THR A 9 -43.37 29.16 14.93
CA THR A 9 -42.16 29.16 15.80
C THR A 9 -42.46 28.91 17.29
N ASP A 10 -43.71 28.75 17.71
CA ASP A 10 -44.10 28.61 19.11
C ASP A 10 -44.47 27.16 19.51
N SER A 11 -43.72 26.17 19.05
CA SER A 11 -43.80 24.80 19.54
C SER A 11 -42.88 24.58 20.75
N PRO A 12 -43.26 23.73 21.73
CA PRO A 12 -42.39 23.43 22.89
C PRO A 12 -40.99 22.92 22.54
N GLU A 13 -40.83 22.35 21.38
CA GLU A 13 -39.51 21.86 20.89
C GLU A 13 -38.55 22.99 20.50
N CYS A 14 -39.05 24.19 20.15
CA CYS A 14 -38.19 25.33 19.84
C CYS A 14 -37.59 26.00 21.09
N ARG A 15 -38.21 25.90 22.25
CA ARG A 15 -37.72 26.54 23.49
C ARG A 15 -36.52 25.86 24.11
N TRP A 16 -36.29 24.55 23.86
CA TRP A 16 -35.14 23.80 24.41
C TRP A 16 -33.85 24.00 23.60
N ARG A 17 -33.92 24.54 22.38
CA ARG A 17 -32.76 24.76 21.51
C ARG A 17 -31.88 25.97 21.85
N ALA A 18 -32.42 26.90 22.63
CA ALA A 18 -31.72 28.13 23.02
C ALA A 18 -30.78 27.96 24.21
N VAL A 19 -30.89 26.87 24.99
CA VAL A 19 -30.17 26.71 26.26
C VAL A 19 -28.90 25.85 26.14
N PHE A 20 -28.81 24.99 25.12
CA PHE A 20 -27.63 24.12 24.92
C PHE A 20 -27.08 24.24 23.50
N GLY A 21 -26.26 25.17 23.20
CA GLY A 21 -25.60 25.50 21.92
C GLY A 21 -25.18 24.34 21.00
N TYR A 22 -26.02 23.33 20.77
CA TYR A 22 -25.82 22.23 19.84
C TYR A 22 -26.17 22.72 18.43
N ARG A 23 -25.15 23.20 17.68
CA ARG A 23 -25.26 23.28 16.24
C ARG A 23 -25.40 21.83 15.71
N ARG A 24 -26.62 21.46 15.29
CA ARG A 24 -26.74 20.32 14.37
C ARG A 24 -25.83 20.63 13.16
N ARG A 25 -24.77 19.84 12.98
CA ARG A 25 -24.17 19.70 11.66
C ARG A 25 -25.33 19.35 10.74
N CYS A 26 -25.60 20.22 9.76
CA CYS A 26 -26.46 19.84 8.64
C CYS A 26 -25.91 18.50 8.14
N MET A 27 -26.72 17.44 8.23
CA MET A 27 -26.45 16.23 7.48
C MET A 27 -26.39 16.70 6.03
N SER A 28 -25.19 16.69 5.45
CA SER A 28 -25.03 16.87 4.01
C SER A 28 -25.98 15.88 3.35
N GLU A 29 -26.76 16.36 2.40
CA GLU A 29 -27.54 15.49 1.53
C GLU A 29 -26.66 14.35 1.05
N PRO A 30 -27.15 13.11 0.95
CA PRO A 30 -26.37 12.03 0.40
C PRO A 30 -25.88 12.49 -0.97
N SER A 31 -24.57 12.62 -1.12
CA SER A 31 -23.97 12.96 -2.41
C SER A 31 -24.51 11.98 -3.46
N ALA A 32 -24.86 12.48 -4.63
CA ALA A 32 -25.23 11.63 -5.76
C ALA A 32 -24.21 10.49 -5.91
N PRO A 33 -24.64 9.27 -6.24
CA PRO A 33 -23.71 8.16 -6.41
C PRO A 33 -22.65 8.56 -7.44
N VAL A 34 -21.38 8.51 -7.03
CA VAL A 34 -20.24 8.80 -7.91
C VAL A 34 -20.22 7.73 -9.00
N ASP A 35 -20.10 8.13 -10.28
CA ASP A 35 -19.88 7.15 -11.35
C ASP A 35 -18.63 6.33 -11.01
N PRO A 36 -18.69 5.00 -11.03
CA PRO A 36 -17.54 4.15 -10.74
C PRO A 36 -16.29 4.48 -11.57
N ARG A 37 -16.48 5.08 -12.75
CA ARG A 37 -15.40 5.53 -13.63
C ARG A 37 -14.72 6.82 -13.15
N ASP A 38 -15.42 7.63 -12.35
CA ASP A 38 -14.93 8.88 -11.79
C ASP A 38 -14.20 8.71 -10.43
N VAL A 39 -14.11 7.46 -9.91
CA VAL A 39 -13.36 7.19 -8.68
C VAL A 39 -11.88 7.47 -8.93
N PRO A 40 -11.26 8.43 -8.21
CA PRO A 40 -9.85 8.79 -8.43
C PRO A 40 -8.93 7.58 -8.20
N ILE A 41 -8.01 7.37 -9.14
CA ILE A 41 -6.95 6.38 -9.00
C ILE A 41 -5.80 7.04 -8.22
N ARG A 42 -5.40 6.44 -7.10
CA ARG A 42 -4.36 6.97 -6.22
C ARG A 42 -3.06 6.21 -6.44
N PRO A 43 -1.92 6.90 -6.59
CA PRO A 43 -0.63 6.24 -6.66
C PRO A 43 -0.34 5.51 -5.36
N ALA A 44 0.24 4.31 -5.47
CA ALA A 44 0.61 3.47 -4.34
C ALA A 44 1.88 2.67 -4.62
N ALA A 45 2.60 2.32 -3.56
CA ALA A 45 3.80 1.51 -3.61
C ALA A 45 3.69 0.38 -2.58
N THR A 46 4.09 -0.82 -2.98
CA THR A 46 4.10 -2.02 -2.13
C THR A 46 5.44 -2.71 -2.29
N VAL A 47 6.03 -3.18 -1.19
CA VAL A 47 7.36 -3.80 -1.20
C VAL A 47 7.31 -5.22 -0.66
N MET A 48 7.88 -6.16 -1.42
CA MET A 48 8.14 -7.52 -0.98
C MET A 48 9.52 -7.57 -0.33
N LEU A 49 9.57 -7.83 0.97
CA LEU A 49 10.79 -8.17 1.68
C LEU A 49 11.03 -9.67 1.55
N VAL A 50 12.17 -10.06 1.01
CA VAL A 50 12.55 -11.46 0.88
C VAL A 50 13.85 -11.75 1.62
N ARG A 51 14.01 -12.99 2.05
CA ARG A 51 15.25 -13.52 2.62
C ARG A 51 15.43 -14.99 2.22
N ASP A 52 16.61 -15.52 2.38
CA ASP A 52 16.80 -16.96 2.33
C ASP A 52 16.03 -17.64 3.47
N ALA A 53 15.55 -18.86 3.21
CA ALA A 53 14.76 -19.57 4.20
C ALA A 53 15.57 -19.87 5.47
N ALA A 54 14.99 -19.56 6.63
CA ALA A 54 15.66 -19.66 7.92
C ALA A 54 15.89 -21.11 8.42
N ASP A 55 15.19 -22.10 7.82
CA ASP A 55 15.30 -23.52 8.19
C ASP A 55 16.57 -24.22 7.63
N GLY A 56 17.37 -23.50 6.85
CA GLY A 56 18.59 -24.01 6.20
C GLY A 56 18.32 -24.85 4.95
N GLU A 57 17.08 -25.00 4.53
CA GLU A 57 16.73 -25.61 3.25
C GLU A 57 16.78 -24.55 2.12
N ARG A 58 17.00 -25.03 0.90
CA ARG A 58 16.92 -24.14 -0.26
C ARG A 58 15.52 -23.55 -0.42
N GLY A 59 15.47 -22.27 -0.75
CA GLY A 59 14.25 -21.52 -0.98
C GLY A 59 14.26 -20.17 -0.28
N ILE A 60 13.28 -19.36 -0.62
CA ILE A 60 13.11 -18.03 -0.06
C ILE A 60 11.85 -17.95 0.81
N GLU A 61 11.87 -17.02 1.74
CA GLU A 61 10.70 -16.57 2.47
C GLU A 61 10.40 -15.12 2.12
N VAL A 62 9.13 -14.76 2.12
CA VAL A 62 8.63 -13.39 1.95
C VAL A 62 7.85 -12.98 3.19
N PHE A 63 8.05 -11.75 3.62
CA PHE A 63 7.31 -11.17 4.74
C PHE A 63 5.92 -10.74 4.31
N MET A 64 4.91 -11.19 5.05
CA MET A 64 3.51 -10.87 4.84
C MET A 64 2.85 -10.43 6.14
N MET A 65 1.89 -9.53 6.04
CA MET A 65 1.13 -9.01 7.18
C MET A 65 -0.36 -9.19 6.94
N ARG A 66 -1.12 -9.44 8.00
CA ARG A 66 -2.57 -9.53 7.95
C ARG A 66 -3.21 -8.21 8.34
N ARG A 67 -3.96 -7.61 7.43
CA ARG A 67 -4.71 -6.40 7.68
C ARG A 67 -5.79 -6.60 8.74
N THR A 68 -6.03 -5.58 9.54
CA THR A 68 -7.15 -5.59 10.49
C THR A 68 -8.48 -5.86 9.76
N THR A 69 -9.40 -6.55 10.42
CA THR A 69 -10.76 -6.80 9.90
C THR A 69 -11.60 -5.52 9.75
N ARG A 70 -11.13 -4.39 10.31
CA ARG A 70 -11.75 -3.07 10.18
C ARG A 70 -11.19 -2.26 9.01
N ALA A 71 -10.18 -2.76 8.30
CA ALA A 71 -9.60 -2.06 7.17
C ALA A 71 -10.66 -1.80 6.09
N ALA A 72 -10.64 -0.59 5.53
CA ALA A 72 -11.60 -0.18 4.52
C ALA A 72 -11.38 -0.85 3.13
N PHE A 73 -10.24 -1.53 2.95
CA PHE A 73 -9.88 -2.28 1.74
C PHE A 73 -9.03 -3.49 2.14
N GLY A 74 -9.33 -4.68 1.60
CA GLY A 74 -8.59 -5.90 1.91
C GLY A 74 -8.67 -6.35 3.38
N ALA A 75 -9.79 -6.12 4.07
CA ALA A 75 -9.96 -6.45 5.47
C ALA A 75 -9.69 -7.94 5.76
N GLY A 76 -8.79 -8.23 6.71
CA GLY A 76 -8.41 -9.59 7.10
C GLY A 76 -7.53 -10.32 6.10
N MET A 77 -7.19 -9.71 4.96
CA MET A 77 -6.32 -10.31 3.95
C MET A 77 -4.84 -10.14 4.30
N TYR A 78 -4.05 -11.09 3.84
CA TYR A 78 -2.60 -11.00 3.88
C TYR A 78 -2.07 -10.19 2.71
N VAL A 79 -1.16 -9.27 3.02
CA VAL A 79 -0.58 -8.29 2.10
C VAL A 79 0.93 -8.15 2.36
N PHE A 80 1.63 -7.55 1.42
CA PHE A 80 2.98 -7.02 1.66
C PHE A 80 2.89 -5.60 2.24
N PRO A 81 3.95 -5.10 2.92
CA PRO A 81 4.01 -3.70 3.35
C PRO A 81 3.79 -2.73 2.19
N GLY A 82 2.97 -1.70 2.41
CA GLY A 82 2.74 -0.72 1.36
C GLY A 82 1.46 0.09 1.51
N GLY A 83 1.49 1.28 0.91
CA GLY A 83 0.38 2.22 0.94
C GLY A 83 0.46 3.27 -0.15
N ARG A 84 -0.09 4.44 0.09
CA ARG A 84 -0.15 5.52 -0.90
C ARG A 84 1.19 6.20 -1.06
N VAL A 85 1.45 6.66 -2.27
CA VAL A 85 2.49 7.68 -2.49
C VAL A 85 1.90 9.02 -2.06
N ASP A 86 2.49 9.64 -1.07
CA ASP A 86 2.09 10.95 -0.55
C ASP A 86 2.99 12.07 -1.10
N GLY A 87 2.51 13.32 -1.04
CA GLY A 87 3.25 14.46 -1.58
C GLY A 87 4.64 14.66 -0.96
N VAL A 88 4.81 14.24 0.29
CA VAL A 88 6.10 14.30 1.00
C VAL A 88 7.14 13.33 0.46
N ASP A 89 6.71 12.21 -0.17
CA ASP A 89 7.61 11.21 -0.74
C ASP A 89 8.32 11.74 -2.00
N GLY A 90 7.71 12.70 -2.69
CA GLY A 90 8.26 13.36 -3.88
C GLY A 90 8.87 14.74 -3.63
N ALA A 91 9.07 15.12 -2.37
CA ALA A 91 9.66 16.41 -2.02
C ALA A 91 11.13 16.47 -2.45
N ASP A 92 11.57 17.61 -3.01
CA ASP A 92 12.96 17.80 -3.44
C ASP A 92 13.97 17.57 -2.32
N GLU A 93 13.56 17.80 -1.07
CA GLU A 93 14.37 17.64 0.15
C GLU A 93 14.78 16.18 0.43
N ILE A 94 14.07 15.17 -0.08
CA ILE A 94 14.44 13.76 0.12
C ILE A 94 15.54 13.31 -0.84
N SER A 95 15.62 13.90 -2.02
CA SER A 95 16.55 13.50 -3.08
C SER A 95 18.01 13.40 -2.62
N PRO A 96 18.56 14.33 -1.80
CA PRO A 96 19.95 14.23 -1.29
C PRO A 96 20.21 13.01 -0.39
N TYR A 97 19.18 12.39 0.11
CA TYR A 97 19.24 11.20 0.97
C TYR A 97 18.99 9.91 0.20
N CYS A 98 18.67 9.98 -1.10
CA CYS A 98 18.49 8.81 -1.96
C CYS A 98 19.81 8.45 -2.66
N ARG A 99 20.18 7.17 -2.63
CA ARG A 99 21.36 6.64 -3.30
C ARG A 99 20.96 5.57 -4.32
N GLY A 100 21.65 5.56 -5.47
CA GLY A 100 21.48 4.54 -6.50
C GLY A 100 20.34 4.78 -7.47
N LEU A 101 19.49 5.79 -7.22
CA LEU A 101 18.37 6.13 -8.10
C LEU A 101 18.04 7.63 -8.01
N ASP A 102 17.89 8.29 -9.15
CA ASP A 102 17.35 9.65 -9.26
C ASP A 102 15.94 9.66 -9.86
N ASP A 103 15.26 10.81 -9.81
CA ASP A 103 13.88 10.91 -10.30
C ASP A 103 13.75 10.65 -11.80
N ALA A 104 14.70 11.08 -12.60
CA ALA A 104 14.67 10.87 -14.05
C ALA A 104 14.75 9.38 -14.40
N THR A 105 15.66 8.64 -13.75
CA THR A 105 15.82 7.20 -13.92
C THR A 105 14.61 6.43 -13.37
N ALA A 106 14.10 6.80 -12.19
CA ALA A 106 12.90 6.21 -11.60
C ALA A 106 11.69 6.42 -12.49
N SER A 107 11.47 7.65 -12.98
CA SER A 107 10.37 7.99 -13.88
C SER A 107 10.43 7.22 -15.19
N ALA A 108 11.64 7.08 -15.77
CA ALA A 108 11.84 6.27 -16.96
C ALA A 108 11.48 4.79 -16.74
N LYS A 109 11.88 4.21 -15.60
CA LYS A 109 11.52 2.82 -15.22
C LYS A 109 10.01 2.64 -15.09
N LEU A 110 9.30 3.60 -14.47
CA LEU A 110 7.85 3.56 -14.30
C LEU A 110 7.08 3.91 -15.58
N GLY A 111 7.72 4.53 -16.55
CA GLY A 111 7.07 5.01 -17.79
C GLY A 111 6.19 6.23 -17.56
N ILE A 112 6.59 7.13 -16.65
CA ILE A 112 5.94 8.41 -16.33
C ILE A 112 6.90 9.57 -16.62
N ASP A 113 6.37 10.78 -16.78
CA ASP A 113 7.17 11.94 -17.18
C ASP A 113 8.11 12.42 -16.07
N HIS A 114 7.67 12.40 -14.80
CA HIS A 114 8.40 12.85 -13.61
C HIS A 114 7.77 12.30 -12.33
N GLY A 115 8.45 12.45 -11.20
CA GLY A 115 7.94 12.05 -9.88
C GLY A 115 8.07 10.55 -9.60
N GLY A 116 8.88 9.83 -10.38
CA GLY A 116 9.08 8.41 -10.21
C GLY A 116 9.77 8.02 -8.91
N LEU A 117 10.71 8.86 -8.45
CA LEU A 117 11.44 8.61 -7.21
C LEU A 117 10.50 8.49 -5.99
N ALA A 118 9.39 9.24 -5.99
CA ALA A 118 8.40 9.20 -4.92
C ALA A 118 7.84 7.79 -4.64
N TYR A 119 7.73 6.93 -5.64
CA TYR A 119 7.26 5.56 -5.44
C TYR A 119 8.25 4.69 -4.66
N TRP A 120 9.56 4.84 -4.90
CA TRP A 120 10.60 4.15 -4.11
C TRP A 120 10.64 4.69 -2.69
N VAL A 121 10.57 6.01 -2.52
CA VAL A 121 10.54 6.64 -1.20
C VAL A 121 9.30 6.21 -0.42
N ALA A 122 8.13 6.16 -1.06
CA ALA A 122 6.91 5.64 -0.46
C ALA A 122 7.06 4.17 -0.04
N ALA A 123 7.66 3.32 -0.88
CA ALA A 123 7.92 1.93 -0.53
C ALA A 123 8.81 1.80 0.73
N VAL A 124 9.85 2.63 0.85
CA VAL A 124 10.72 2.68 2.05
C VAL A 124 9.94 3.17 3.28
N ARG A 125 9.16 4.26 3.14
CA ARG A 125 8.39 4.84 4.25
C ARG A 125 7.34 3.86 4.76
N GLU A 126 6.53 3.30 3.87
CA GLU A 126 5.48 2.34 4.21
C GLU A 126 6.05 1.06 4.84
N CYS A 127 7.19 0.58 4.31
CA CYS A 127 7.90 -0.55 4.90
C CYS A 127 8.30 -0.26 6.35
N PHE A 128 8.81 0.94 6.62
CA PHE A 128 9.17 1.35 7.97
C PHE A 128 7.94 1.53 8.87
N GLU A 129 6.89 2.17 8.39
CA GLU A 129 5.65 2.39 9.14
C GLU A 129 4.93 1.08 9.48
N GLU A 130 4.78 0.16 8.51
CA GLU A 130 3.96 -1.04 8.64
C GLU A 130 4.74 -2.27 9.14
N ALA A 131 6.03 -2.41 8.76
CA ALA A 131 6.87 -3.55 9.12
C ALA A 131 8.01 -3.20 10.09
N GLY A 132 8.28 -1.92 10.36
CA GLY A 132 9.38 -1.48 11.22
C GLY A 132 10.76 -1.62 10.58
N VAL A 133 10.83 -1.93 9.29
CA VAL A 133 12.08 -2.12 8.54
C VAL A 133 12.37 -0.87 7.73
N LEU A 134 13.48 -0.20 8.03
CA LEU A 134 13.94 0.96 7.29
C LEU A 134 15.01 0.54 6.27
N LEU A 135 14.68 0.66 4.98
CA LEU A 135 15.58 0.35 3.86
C LEU A 135 16.60 1.48 3.67
N ALA A 136 17.49 1.63 4.64
CA ALA A 136 18.48 2.69 4.71
C ALA A 136 19.79 2.19 5.32
N SER A 137 20.83 2.97 5.16
CA SER A 137 22.11 2.79 5.85
C SER A 137 22.62 4.12 6.38
N THR A 138 23.54 4.10 7.34
CA THR A 138 24.25 5.35 7.68
C THR A 138 25.14 5.78 6.51
N ARG A 139 25.32 7.08 6.32
CA ARG A 139 26.12 7.62 5.20
C ARG A 139 27.56 7.07 5.18
N HIS A 140 28.09 6.70 6.32
CA HIS A 140 29.45 6.20 6.49
C HIS A 140 29.55 4.68 6.68
N GLY A 141 28.44 3.93 6.49
CA GLY A 141 28.44 2.47 6.57
C GLY A 141 28.47 1.90 7.98
N GLY A 142 28.10 2.68 9.00
CA GLY A 142 27.91 2.17 10.36
C GLY A 142 26.55 1.46 10.52
N PRO A 143 26.34 0.76 11.66
CA PRO A 143 25.06 0.10 11.93
C PRO A 143 23.93 1.10 12.04
N LEU A 144 22.75 0.68 11.56
CA LEU A 144 21.54 1.48 11.70
C LEU A 144 21.08 1.45 13.16
N THR A 145 20.91 2.63 13.75
CA THR A 145 20.40 2.78 15.12
C THR A 145 19.22 3.71 15.12
N LEU A 146 18.02 3.15 15.29
CA LEU A 146 16.76 3.89 15.34
C LEU A 146 16.27 3.95 16.80
N ARG A 147 15.53 4.99 17.15
CA ARG A 147 14.80 5.06 18.42
C ARG A 147 13.52 4.23 18.30
N ASN A 148 13.06 3.65 19.38
CA ASN A 148 11.83 2.84 19.41
C ASN A 148 10.59 3.65 18.95
N GLU A 149 10.58 4.96 19.20
CA GLU A 149 9.50 5.86 18.83
C GLU A 149 9.53 6.31 17.37
N ASP A 150 10.67 6.25 16.68
CA ASP A 150 10.83 6.78 15.31
C ASP A 150 9.80 6.23 14.33
N ARG A 151 9.53 4.93 14.40
CA ARG A 151 8.49 4.30 13.57
C ARG A 151 7.12 4.93 13.78
N HIS A 152 6.73 5.14 15.04
CA HIS A 152 5.44 5.74 15.37
C HIS A 152 5.37 7.22 14.99
N GLU A 153 6.46 7.95 15.18
CA GLU A 153 6.55 9.35 14.80
C GLU A 153 6.46 9.53 13.28
N VAL A 154 7.06 8.63 12.48
CA VAL A 154 6.91 8.64 11.01
C VAL A 154 5.48 8.28 10.61
N HIS A 155 4.93 7.19 11.17
CA HIS A 155 3.55 6.76 10.89
C HIS A 155 2.50 7.83 11.22
N ASP A 156 2.66 8.54 12.34
CA ASP A 156 1.74 9.61 12.76
C ASP A 156 2.07 10.97 12.11
N SER A 157 3.04 11.01 11.17
CA SER A 157 3.51 12.21 10.46
C SER A 157 4.04 13.32 11.38
N SER A 158 4.46 12.99 12.60
CA SER A 158 5.12 13.91 13.52
C SER A 158 6.62 14.04 13.28
N LEU A 159 7.19 13.09 12.55
CA LEU A 159 8.56 13.08 12.03
C LEU A 159 8.50 12.72 10.56
N SER A 160 9.03 13.55 9.67
CA SER A 160 9.15 13.16 8.26
C SER A 160 10.35 12.25 8.03
N LEU A 161 10.30 11.42 6.97
CA LEU A 161 11.45 10.59 6.57
C LEU A 161 12.71 11.43 6.27
N VAL A 162 12.54 12.64 5.72
CA VAL A 162 13.64 13.63 5.51
C VAL A 162 14.29 14.03 6.82
N GLU A 163 13.47 14.35 7.84
CA GLU A 163 13.98 14.76 9.16
C GLU A 163 14.68 13.59 9.84
N LEU A 164 14.15 12.38 9.73
CA LEU A 164 14.80 11.16 10.23
C LEU A 164 16.17 10.97 9.56
N CYS A 165 16.22 11.02 8.22
CA CYS A 165 17.48 10.89 7.48
C CYS A 165 18.49 12.00 7.85
N ARG A 166 18.03 13.22 8.03
CA ARG A 166 18.89 14.35 8.42
C ARG A 166 19.43 14.21 9.83
N ARG A 167 18.58 13.80 10.79
CA ARG A 167 18.95 13.67 12.21
C ARG A 167 20.01 12.59 12.42
N ASP A 168 19.86 11.45 11.74
CA ASP A 168 20.67 10.25 11.97
C ASP A 168 21.70 10.01 10.85
N ASP A 169 21.90 10.99 9.96
CA ASP A 169 22.80 10.91 8.80
C ASP A 169 22.59 9.65 7.95
N LEU A 170 21.31 9.37 7.63
CA LEU A 170 20.92 8.20 6.88
C LEU A 170 20.90 8.45 5.37
N VAL A 171 21.02 7.37 4.62
CA VAL A 171 20.85 7.31 3.17
C VAL A 171 19.93 6.15 2.83
N LEU A 172 18.88 6.43 2.09
CA LEU A 172 17.97 5.43 1.54
C LEU A 172 18.69 4.76 0.35
N ASP A 173 19.00 3.47 0.47
CA ASP A 173 19.65 2.73 -0.61
C ASP A 173 18.60 2.12 -1.53
N LEU A 174 18.32 2.80 -2.62
CA LEU A 174 17.29 2.42 -3.58
C LEU A 174 17.85 1.51 -4.71
N SER A 175 19.16 1.26 -4.71
CA SER A 175 19.81 0.48 -5.76
C SER A 175 19.42 -0.99 -5.77
N THR A 176 19.03 -1.53 -4.60
CA THR A 176 18.65 -2.92 -4.40
C THR A 176 17.13 -3.14 -4.37
N THR A 177 16.35 -2.06 -4.57
CA THR A 177 14.89 -2.12 -4.60
C THR A 177 14.41 -2.10 -6.05
N HIS A 178 13.88 -3.23 -6.52
CA HIS A 178 13.54 -3.45 -7.92
C HIS A 178 12.05 -3.37 -8.17
N TYR A 179 11.63 -2.57 -9.17
CA TYR A 179 10.25 -2.50 -9.63
C TYR A 179 9.92 -3.74 -10.48
N VAL A 180 8.97 -4.58 -10.02
CA VAL A 180 8.73 -5.91 -10.60
C VAL A 180 7.32 -6.15 -11.11
N ASP A 181 6.30 -5.37 -10.66
CA ASP A 181 4.91 -5.58 -11.09
C ASP A 181 4.08 -4.30 -10.99
N HIS A 182 2.99 -4.22 -11.75
CA HIS A 182 2.14 -3.05 -11.84
C HIS A 182 0.66 -3.42 -11.93
N TRP A 183 -0.13 -2.95 -10.97
CA TRP A 183 -1.56 -3.24 -10.90
C TRP A 183 -2.39 -1.97 -10.70
N ILE A 184 -3.50 -1.88 -11.44
CA ILE A 184 -4.52 -0.85 -11.21
C ILE A 184 -5.78 -1.54 -10.70
N THR A 185 -6.38 -1.02 -9.63
CA THR A 185 -7.65 -1.51 -9.10
C THR A 185 -8.75 -1.37 -10.16
N PRO A 186 -9.58 -2.41 -10.39
CA PRO A 186 -10.62 -2.39 -11.41
C PRO A 186 -11.62 -1.26 -11.25
N VAL A 187 -12.27 -0.87 -12.35
CA VAL A 187 -13.41 0.04 -12.35
C VAL A 187 -14.57 -0.61 -11.59
N GLY A 188 -15.25 0.16 -10.76
CA GLY A 188 -16.36 -0.34 -9.94
C GLY A 188 -16.03 -0.55 -8.48
N GLU A 189 -14.77 -0.43 -8.09
CA GLU A 189 -14.33 -0.39 -6.70
C GLU A 189 -14.47 1.03 -6.12
N GLN A 190 -14.80 1.11 -4.82
CA GLN A 190 -14.97 2.40 -4.12
C GLN A 190 -13.66 3.15 -3.89
N ARG A 191 -12.53 2.44 -3.91
CA ARG A 191 -11.18 2.97 -3.80
C ARG A 191 -10.32 2.31 -4.86
N ARG A 192 -9.62 3.14 -5.62
CA ARG A 192 -8.78 2.65 -6.70
C ARG A 192 -7.35 3.13 -6.51
N PHE A 193 -6.42 2.22 -6.74
CA PHE A 193 -4.98 2.45 -6.61
C PHE A 193 -4.27 2.06 -7.90
N ASP A 194 -3.26 2.84 -8.27
CA ASP A 194 -2.21 2.51 -9.24
C ASP A 194 -1.00 2.05 -8.42
N THR A 195 -0.88 0.75 -8.22
CA THR A 195 0.10 0.16 -7.30
C THR A 195 1.31 -0.37 -8.06
N ARG A 196 2.49 0.13 -7.71
CA ARG A 196 3.78 -0.37 -8.15
C ARG A 196 4.33 -1.31 -7.08
N PHE A 197 4.72 -2.53 -7.51
CA PHE A 197 5.27 -3.54 -6.62
C PHE A 197 6.78 -3.58 -6.74
N PHE A 198 7.42 -3.55 -5.60
CA PHE A 198 8.88 -3.56 -5.48
C PHE A 198 9.34 -4.83 -4.77
N LEU A 199 10.54 -5.27 -5.10
CA LEU A 199 11.22 -6.39 -4.47
C LEU A 199 12.55 -5.91 -3.89
N THR A 200 12.83 -6.26 -2.64
CA THR A 200 14.09 -5.97 -1.97
C THR A 200 14.42 -7.06 -0.96
N GLU A 201 15.69 -7.18 -0.61
CA GLU A 201 16.15 -8.08 0.43
C GLU A 201 15.87 -7.49 1.83
N MET A 202 15.58 -8.37 2.77
CA MET A 202 15.49 -8.00 4.18
C MET A 202 16.88 -7.67 4.73
N PRO A 203 17.10 -6.47 5.33
CA PRO A 203 18.36 -6.17 6.00
C PRO A 203 18.64 -7.14 7.16
N ASP A 204 19.88 -7.65 7.24
CA ASP A 204 20.30 -8.67 8.22
C ASP A 204 20.25 -8.18 9.68
N ASP A 205 20.32 -6.87 9.88
CA ASP A 205 20.40 -6.23 11.21
C ASP A 205 19.04 -5.75 11.74
N GLN A 206 17.94 -6.09 11.05
CA GLN A 206 16.59 -5.68 11.42
C GLN A 206 15.66 -6.90 11.52
N GLU A 207 14.62 -6.78 12.36
CA GLU A 207 13.55 -7.77 12.48
C GLU A 207 12.20 -7.11 12.18
N PRO A 208 11.46 -7.61 11.19
CA PRO A 208 10.17 -7.02 10.85
C PRO A 208 9.09 -7.43 11.85
N LEU A 209 8.23 -6.48 12.20
CA LEU A 209 7.08 -6.68 13.06
C LEU A 209 5.93 -5.81 12.60
N HIS A 210 4.72 -6.36 12.56
CA HIS A 210 3.50 -5.59 12.27
C HIS A 210 3.28 -4.45 13.29
N ASP A 211 2.45 -3.47 12.93
CA ASP A 211 2.27 -2.21 13.67
C ASP A 211 1.19 -2.24 14.77
N ASP A 212 0.39 -3.33 14.85
CA ASP A 212 -0.78 -3.49 15.72
C ASP A 212 -1.92 -2.48 15.50
N LYS A 213 -1.78 -1.57 14.53
CA LYS A 213 -2.79 -0.55 14.17
C LYS A 213 -3.54 -0.94 12.89
N GLU A 214 -2.82 -0.98 11.77
CA GLU A 214 -3.36 -1.34 10.45
C GLU A 214 -3.24 -2.83 10.17
N THR A 215 -2.23 -3.48 10.74
CA THR A 215 -1.95 -4.90 10.64
C THR A 215 -1.92 -5.54 12.03
N VAL A 216 -2.36 -6.78 12.13
CA VAL A 216 -2.61 -7.47 13.42
C VAL A 216 -1.89 -8.80 13.54
N ASP A 217 -1.16 -9.19 12.54
CA ASP A 217 -0.43 -10.45 12.44
C ASP A 217 0.63 -10.33 11.35
N SER A 218 1.71 -11.08 11.46
CA SER A 218 2.75 -11.14 10.44
C SER A 218 3.43 -12.49 10.42
N LEU A 219 3.93 -12.88 9.26
CA LEU A 219 4.65 -14.13 9.10
C LEU A 219 5.69 -14.02 7.97
N TRP A 220 6.78 -14.79 8.16
CA TRP A 220 7.64 -15.20 7.07
C TRP A 220 7.08 -16.49 6.48
N VAL A 221 6.93 -16.56 5.19
CA VAL A 221 6.33 -17.71 4.52
C VAL A 221 6.98 -17.97 3.17
N ARG A 222 7.18 -19.22 2.83
CA ARG A 222 7.59 -19.62 1.48
C ARG A 222 6.49 -19.29 0.48
N PRO A 223 6.80 -18.73 -0.71
CA PRO A 223 5.79 -18.35 -1.70
C PRO A 223 4.82 -19.49 -2.05
N GLY A 224 5.33 -20.71 -2.23
CA GLY A 224 4.50 -21.90 -2.49
C GLY A 224 3.55 -22.22 -1.36
N THR A 225 4.05 -22.22 -0.12
CA THR A 225 3.25 -22.47 1.08
C THR A 225 2.11 -21.45 1.22
N ALA A 226 2.39 -20.15 0.99
CA ALA A 226 1.36 -19.11 1.03
C ALA A 226 0.25 -19.34 0.00
N LEU A 227 0.61 -19.77 -1.22
CA LEU A 227 -0.36 -20.10 -2.27
C LEU A 227 -1.17 -21.34 -1.93
N ASP A 228 -0.57 -22.37 -1.32
CA ASP A 228 -1.26 -23.57 -0.86
C ASP A 228 -2.24 -23.24 0.29
N MET A 229 -1.83 -22.43 1.25
CA MET A 229 -2.70 -21.92 2.33
C MET A 229 -3.89 -21.12 1.79
N GLN A 230 -3.67 -20.28 0.75
CA GLN A 230 -4.76 -19.59 0.07
C GLN A 230 -5.73 -20.59 -0.61
N ALA A 231 -5.21 -21.61 -1.27
CA ALA A 231 -6.04 -22.63 -1.93
C ALA A 231 -6.83 -23.46 -0.90
N ALA A 232 -6.27 -23.72 0.27
CA ALA A 232 -6.92 -24.39 1.39
C ALA A 232 -7.93 -23.49 2.15
N GLY A 233 -7.95 -22.17 1.88
CA GLY A 233 -8.80 -21.20 2.58
C GLY A 233 -8.31 -20.84 3.99
N GLU A 234 -7.07 -21.16 4.33
CA GLU A 234 -6.42 -20.85 5.62
C GLU A 234 -6.03 -19.38 5.71
N LEU A 235 -5.71 -18.77 4.58
CA LEU A 235 -5.50 -17.32 4.46
C LEU A 235 -6.17 -16.80 3.20
N THR A 236 -6.36 -15.48 3.14
CA THR A 236 -6.98 -14.82 1.99
C THR A 236 -6.06 -13.74 1.45
N MET A 237 -5.89 -13.71 0.13
CA MET A 237 -5.04 -12.73 -0.56
C MET A 237 -5.76 -12.13 -1.76
N MET A 238 -5.37 -10.93 -2.16
CA MET A 238 -5.80 -10.31 -3.42
C MET A 238 -5.02 -10.89 -4.62
N PRO A 239 -5.59 -10.82 -5.83
CA PRO A 239 -4.92 -11.27 -7.04
C PRO A 239 -3.50 -10.72 -7.24
N PRO A 240 -3.20 -9.43 -7.01
CA PRO A 240 -1.82 -8.91 -7.10
C PRO A 240 -0.84 -9.61 -6.16
N THR A 241 -1.27 -9.88 -4.92
CA THR A 241 -0.42 -10.59 -3.94
C THR A 241 -0.07 -11.99 -4.43
N MET A 242 -1.07 -12.73 -4.94
CA MET A 242 -0.85 -14.08 -5.50
C MET A 242 0.04 -14.05 -6.75
N ALA A 243 -0.10 -13.03 -7.62
CA ALA A 243 0.74 -12.89 -8.80
C ALA A 243 2.22 -12.68 -8.43
N ASN A 244 2.46 -11.82 -7.45
CA ASN A 244 3.81 -11.55 -6.97
C ASN A 244 4.42 -12.75 -6.21
N LEU A 245 3.62 -13.53 -5.48
CA LEU A 245 4.10 -14.81 -4.92
C LEU A 245 4.48 -15.80 -6.02
N ARG A 246 3.72 -15.85 -7.13
CA ARG A 246 4.09 -16.70 -8.29
C ARG A 246 5.36 -16.23 -8.97
N PHE A 247 5.62 -14.93 -9.03
CA PHE A 247 6.91 -14.39 -9.50
C PHE A 247 8.08 -14.92 -8.65
N LEU A 248 7.90 -15.05 -7.35
CA LEU A 248 8.92 -15.52 -6.42
C LEU A 248 9.14 -17.04 -6.43
N LEU A 249 8.16 -17.85 -6.87
CA LEU A 249 8.18 -19.32 -6.82
C LEU A 249 9.45 -19.99 -7.39
N PRO A 250 9.99 -19.58 -8.56
CA PRO A 250 11.10 -20.28 -9.18
C PRO A 250 12.47 -20.04 -8.53
N HIS A 251 12.53 -19.14 -7.53
CA HIS A 251 13.82 -18.71 -6.97
C HIS A 251 14.16 -19.48 -5.70
N GLU A 252 15.38 -20.03 -5.67
CA GLU A 252 15.92 -20.81 -4.55
C GLU A 252 16.73 -19.98 -3.55
N THR A 253 17.04 -18.72 -3.88
CA THR A 253 17.76 -17.77 -3.02
C THR A 253 17.22 -16.36 -3.21
N ALA A 254 17.39 -15.50 -2.19
CA ALA A 254 17.04 -14.08 -2.26
C ALA A 254 17.82 -13.40 -3.39
N ASP A 255 19.11 -13.65 -3.52
CA ASP A 255 19.94 -13.14 -4.61
C ASP A 255 19.37 -13.48 -6.00
N ALA A 256 18.89 -14.72 -6.20
CA ALA A 256 18.29 -15.12 -7.48
C ALA A 256 16.98 -14.38 -7.75
N ALA A 257 16.15 -14.17 -6.72
CA ALA A 257 14.92 -13.39 -6.84
C ALA A 257 15.22 -11.92 -7.16
N LEU A 258 16.19 -11.32 -6.49
CA LEU A 258 16.63 -9.94 -6.72
C LEU A 258 17.22 -9.76 -8.12
N ALA A 259 18.07 -10.71 -8.57
CA ALA A 259 18.60 -10.69 -9.93
C ALA A 259 17.50 -10.78 -10.99
N ALA A 260 16.46 -11.60 -10.75
CA ALA A 260 15.29 -11.66 -11.61
C ALA A 260 14.50 -10.34 -11.58
N GLY A 261 14.32 -9.74 -10.41
CA GLY A 261 13.68 -8.43 -10.25
C GLY A 261 14.45 -7.31 -10.97
N ALA A 262 15.78 -7.31 -10.87
CA ALA A 262 16.64 -6.35 -11.57
C ALA A 262 16.56 -6.49 -13.10
N ALA A 263 16.26 -7.68 -13.61
CA ALA A 263 16.13 -7.97 -15.04
C ALA A 263 14.76 -7.57 -15.61
N VAL A 264 13.78 -7.22 -14.77
CA VAL A 264 12.50 -6.69 -15.23
C VAL A 264 12.71 -5.26 -15.71
N ASP A 265 12.54 -5.05 -17.01
CA ASP A 265 12.70 -3.70 -17.59
C ASP A 265 11.51 -2.81 -17.23
N ARG A 266 10.33 -3.17 -17.72
CA ARG A 266 9.08 -2.47 -17.43
C ARG A 266 7.94 -3.48 -17.33
N PRO A 267 7.38 -3.72 -16.14
CA PRO A 267 6.21 -4.58 -15.99
C PRO A 267 5.01 -4.04 -16.78
N ALA A 268 4.29 -4.93 -17.43
CA ALA A 268 3.00 -4.58 -18.04
C ALA A 268 2.00 -4.22 -16.94
N CYS A 269 1.19 -3.19 -17.20
CA CYS A 269 0.12 -2.83 -16.28
C CYS A 269 -1.02 -3.87 -16.33
N THR A 270 -1.33 -4.47 -15.21
CA THR A 270 -2.49 -5.36 -15.03
C THR A 270 -3.67 -4.55 -14.50
N LEU A 271 -4.71 -4.43 -15.30
CA LEU A 271 -6.00 -3.82 -14.92
C LEU A 271 -7.08 -4.90 -15.01
N PRO A 272 -7.44 -5.58 -13.91
CA PRO A 272 -8.53 -6.54 -13.93
C PRO A 272 -9.88 -5.87 -14.19
N LYS A 273 -10.85 -6.62 -14.71
CA LYS A 273 -12.24 -6.19 -14.86
C LYS A 273 -13.14 -7.01 -13.93
N LEU A 274 -14.15 -6.38 -13.33
CA LEU A 274 -15.05 -7.05 -12.40
C LEU A 274 -16.06 -7.93 -13.17
N LEU A 275 -16.17 -9.18 -12.78
CA LEU A 275 -17.24 -10.07 -13.21
C LEU A 275 -18.44 -9.90 -12.28
N ARG A 276 -19.61 -9.64 -12.88
CA ARG A 276 -20.87 -9.45 -12.14
C ARG A 276 -21.90 -10.46 -12.58
N ASP A 277 -22.69 -10.97 -11.63
CA ASP A 277 -23.86 -11.78 -11.92
C ASP A 277 -25.04 -10.91 -12.40
N GLU A 278 -26.17 -11.56 -12.78
CA GLU A 278 -27.39 -10.87 -13.25
C GLU A 278 -27.98 -9.89 -12.23
N SER A 279 -27.65 -10.03 -10.94
CA SER A 279 -28.06 -9.10 -9.87
C SER A 279 -27.12 -7.91 -9.72
N GLY A 280 -26.01 -7.86 -10.49
CA GLY A 280 -24.96 -6.85 -10.39
C GLY A 280 -23.94 -7.10 -9.27
N ARG A 281 -24.02 -8.23 -8.56
CA ARG A 281 -23.06 -8.60 -7.50
C ARG A 281 -21.75 -9.06 -8.13
N ILE A 282 -20.62 -8.61 -7.55
CA ILE A 282 -19.28 -9.06 -7.97
C ILE A 282 -19.13 -10.55 -7.61
N VAL A 283 -18.81 -11.36 -8.61
CA VAL A 283 -18.61 -12.81 -8.48
C VAL A 283 -17.17 -13.22 -8.80
N GLY A 284 -16.36 -12.30 -9.29
CA GLY A 284 -14.96 -12.54 -9.61
C GLY A 284 -14.31 -11.39 -10.36
N VAL A 285 -13.14 -11.66 -10.89
CA VAL A 285 -12.37 -10.74 -11.75
C VAL A 285 -11.92 -11.48 -13.00
N SER A 286 -11.85 -10.77 -14.13
CA SER A 286 -11.24 -11.21 -15.37
C SER A 286 -9.91 -10.49 -15.55
N MET A 287 -8.88 -11.23 -15.95
CA MET A 287 -7.54 -10.68 -16.17
C MET A 287 -7.30 -10.33 -17.62
N PRO A 288 -6.39 -9.40 -17.93
CA PRO A 288 -5.95 -9.21 -19.31
C PRO A 288 -5.50 -10.53 -19.94
N GLY A 289 -6.07 -10.87 -21.10
CA GLY A 289 -5.81 -12.12 -21.80
C GLY A 289 -6.78 -13.26 -21.50
N ASP A 290 -7.66 -13.12 -20.52
CA ASP A 290 -8.75 -14.09 -20.31
C ASP A 290 -9.77 -14.02 -21.46
N PRO A 291 -10.41 -15.14 -21.80
CA PRO A 291 -11.48 -15.15 -22.81
C PRO A 291 -12.60 -14.16 -22.43
N GLY A 292 -12.94 -13.25 -23.34
CA GLY A 292 -13.99 -12.26 -23.14
C GLY A 292 -13.58 -11.04 -22.28
N TYR A 293 -12.30 -10.92 -21.88
CA TYR A 293 -11.83 -9.75 -21.12
C TYR A 293 -12.11 -8.42 -21.84
N ASP A 294 -11.87 -8.37 -23.16
CA ASP A 294 -12.07 -7.14 -23.96
C ASP A 294 -13.56 -6.76 -24.12
N ASP A 295 -14.47 -7.72 -23.95
CA ASP A 295 -15.93 -7.54 -24.06
C ASP A 295 -16.55 -6.97 -22.75
N LEU A 296 -15.79 -6.92 -21.65
CA LEU A 296 -16.23 -6.36 -20.37
C LEU A 296 -15.99 -4.85 -20.32
N ASP A 297 -16.86 -4.11 -19.58
CA ASP A 297 -16.72 -2.68 -19.31
C ASP A 297 -15.68 -2.35 -18.23
#